data_2349359a1e4e5bbdced1f283e6157e7a
#
_entry.id   2349359a1e4e5bbdced1f283e6157e7a
#
_cell.length_a   1.000
_cell.length_b   1.000
_cell.length_c   1.000
_cell.angle_alpha   90.00
_cell.angle_beta   90.00
_cell.angle_gamma   90.00
#
_symmetry.space_group_name_H-M   'P 1'
#
loop_
_entity.id
_entity.type
_entity.pdbx_description
1 polymer ?
#
loop_
_entity_poly.entity_id
_entity_poly.type
_entity_poly.pdbx_seq_one_letter_code
_entity_poly.pdbx_strand_id
1 'polypeptide(L)'
;MTEAVRPGNVLFYDISRFRAQLFDRLIGAHGLTTSQAMVLAHLYKEDKLRQTEIARRMDVGNVTIGGLVDRLEARGLVERQDDENDRRAKRVCLL
;
A
#
# COMPACT_ATOMS: atom_id res chain seq x y z
N MET A 1 -14.11 25.54 -24.24
CA MET A 1 -14.06 25.22 -23.48
C MET A 1 -13.84 25.25 -22.84
N THR A 2 -14.09 25.26 -22.72
CA THR A 2 -13.93 25.27 -22.06
C THR A 2 -13.58 25.10 -21.08
N GLU A 3 -14.00 25.53 -20.72
CA GLU A 3 -13.81 25.55 -19.59
C GLU A 3 -14.21 24.52 -18.85
N ALA A 4 -15.09 23.93 -19.19
CA ALA A 4 -15.51 22.77 -18.57
C ALA A 4 -14.30 21.92 -18.31
N VAL A 5 -13.43 21.93 -19.17
CA VAL A 5 -12.19 21.24 -18.96
C VAL A 5 -11.16 22.26 -18.50
N ARG A 6 -10.97 22.30 -17.21
CA ARG A 6 -9.96 23.16 -16.66
C ARG A 6 -8.64 22.47 -16.76
N PRO A 7 -7.59 23.17 -17.15
CA PRO A 7 -6.27 22.55 -17.29
C PRO A 7 -5.83 21.82 -16.02
N GLY A 8 -6.09 22.41 -14.87
CA GLY A 8 -5.69 21.78 -13.61
C GLY A 8 -6.38 20.45 -13.35
N ASN A 9 -7.70 20.39 -13.62
CA ASN A 9 -8.45 19.16 -13.42
C ASN A 9 -8.03 18.08 -14.39
N VAL A 10 -7.79 18.43 -15.63
CA VAL A 10 -7.36 17.47 -16.64
C VAL A 10 -6.00 16.90 -16.27
N LEU A 11 -5.07 17.75 -15.89
CA LEU A 11 -3.74 17.31 -15.52
C LEU A 11 -3.77 16.39 -14.33
N PHE A 12 -4.57 16.71 -13.31
CA PHE A 12 -4.68 15.89 -12.12
C PHE A 12 -5.19 14.50 -12.48
N TYR A 13 -6.22 14.43 -13.30
CA TYR A 13 -6.81 13.17 -13.71
C TYR A 13 -5.81 12.33 -14.51
N ASP A 14 -5.11 12.97 -15.43
CA ASP A 14 -4.13 12.27 -16.27
C ASP A 14 -2.96 11.76 -15.45
N ILE A 15 -2.49 12.54 -14.49
CA ILE A 15 -1.41 12.11 -13.61
C ILE A 15 -1.84 10.91 -12.78
N SER A 16 -3.07 10.95 -12.25
CA SER A 16 -3.58 9.83 -11.46
C SER A 16 -3.69 8.56 -12.30
N ARG A 17 -4.16 8.68 -13.53
CA ARG A 17 -4.26 7.54 -14.42
C ARG A 17 -2.89 7.00 -14.77
N PHE A 18 -1.94 7.87 -15.05
CA PHE A 18 -0.59 7.48 -15.39
C PHE A 18 0.06 6.73 -14.22
N ARG A 19 -0.14 7.22 -13.01
CA ARG A 19 0.38 6.55 -11.83
C ARG A 19 -0.24 5.17 -11.66
N ALA A 20 -1.53 5.05 -11.88
CA ALA A 20 -2.20 3.77 -11.77
C ALA A 20 -1.66 2.77 -12.79
N GLN A 21 -1.45 3.20 -14.00
CA GLN A 21 -0.90 2.34 -15.05
C GLN A 21 0.52 1.91 -14.74
N LEU A 22 1.34 2.84 -14.25
CA LEU A 22 2.70 2.53 -13.87
C LEU A 22 2.72 1.54 -12.70
N PHE A 23 1.86 1.77 -11.72
CA PHE A 23 1.75 0.90 -10.57
C PHE A 23 1.36 -0.51 -10.98
N ASP A 24 0.35 -0.65 -11.85
CA ASP A 24 -0.08 -1.95 -12.36
C ASP A 24 1.03 -2.66 -13.10
N ARG A 25 1.82 -1.91 -13.85
CA ARG A 25 2.93 -2.48 -14.59
C ARG A 25 4.01 -3.01 -13.64
N LEU A 26 4.30 -2.25 -12.58
CA LEU A 26 5.27 -2.68 -11.58
C LEU A 26 4.78 -3.92 -10.83
N ILE A 27 3.50 -3.95 -10.49
CA ILE A 27 2.89 -5.10 -9.83
C ILE A 27 3.08 -6.34 -10.70
N GLY A 28 2.73 -6.24 -11.98
CA GLY A 28 2.87 -7.37 -12.88
C GLY A 28 4.30 -7.84 -13.03
N ALA A 29 5.24 -6.90 -13.14
CA ALA A 29 6.65 -7.22 -13.30
C ALA A 29 7.22 -7.94 -12.08
N HIS A 30 6.72 -7.65 -10.89
CA HIS A 30 7.24 -8.24 -9.66
C HIS A 30 6.37 -9.36 -9.12
N GLY A 31 5.29 -9.71 -9.82
CA GLY A 31 4.42 -10.79 -9.39
C GLY A 31 3.62 -10.49 -8.13
N LEU A 32 3.37 -9.23 -7.86
CA LEU A 32 2.57 -8.83 -6.71
C LEU A 32 1.10 -8.72 -7.10
N THR A 33 0.22 -9.01 -6.15
CA THR A 33 -1.20 -8.70 -6.35
C THR A 33 -1.42 -7.22 -6.06
N THR A 34 -2.55 -6.69 -6.52
CA THR A 34 -2.90 -5.30 -6.24
C THR A 34 -2.95 -5.04 -4.73
N SER A 35 -3.55 -5.96 -3.98
CA SER A 35 -3.64 -5.80 -2.52
C SER A 35 -2.28 -5.78 -1.85
N GLN A 36 -1.37 -6.66 -2.27
CA GLN A 36 -0.01 -6.68 -1.74
C GLN A 36 0.71 -5.37 -2.04
N ALA A 37 0.57 -4.87 -3.25
CA ALA A 37 1.20 -3.62 -3.64
C ALA A 37 0.63 -2.44 -2.89
N MET A 38 -0.66 -2.47 -2.55
CA MET A 38 -1.27 -1.40 -1.76
C MET A 38 -0.72 -1.34 -0.35
N VAL A 39 -0.44 -2.49 0.25
CA VAL A 39 0.22 -2.51 1.55
C VAL A 39 1.57 -1.81 1.46
N LEU A 40 2.35 -2.14 0.44
CA LEU A 40 3.66 -1.51 0.24
C LEU A 40 3.52 -0.01 0.01
N ALA A 41 2.51 0.41 -0.74
CA ALA A 41 2.29 1.82 -1.00
C ALA A 41 1.99 2.60 0.28
N HIS A 42 1.19 2.02 1.17
CA HIS A 42 0.93 2.66 2.47
C HIS A 42 2.20 2.78 3.29
N LEU A 43 3.02 1.73 3.30
CA LEU A 43 4.27 1.74 4.05
C LEU A 43 5.29 2.70 3.42
N TYR A 44 5.25 2.87 2.12
CA TYR A 44 6.13 3.82 1.47
C TYR A 44 5.83 5.25 1.90
N LYS A 45 4.55 5.55 2.11
CA LYS A 45 4.14 6.87 2.60
C LYS A 45 4.46 7.05 4.07
N GLU A 46 4.23 6.00 4.86
CA GLU A 46 4.45 6.04 6.30
C GLU A 46 4.86 4.64 6.73
N ASP A 47 6.15 4.45 6.96
CA ASP A 47 6.69 3.15 7.35
C ASP A 47 6.33 2.82 8.80
N LYS A 48 6.51 1.57 9.16
CA LYS A 48 6.34 1.07 10.52
C LYS A 48 4.92 1.27 11.05
N LEU A 49 3.94 1.13 10.19
CA LEU A 49 2.54 1.17 10.61
C LEU A 49 2.18 -0.11 11.34
N ARG A 50 1.30 0.01 12.33
CA ARG A 50 0.73 -1.17 12.96
C ARG A 50 -0.10 -1.92 11.93
N GLN A 51 -0.08 -3.26 12.00
CA GLN A 51 -0.83 -4.08 11.07
C GLN A 51 -2.33 -3.72 11.09
N THR A 52 -2.87 -3.45 12.28
CA THR A 52 -4.27 -3.05 12.41
C THR A 52 -4.55 -1.71 11.75
N GLU A 53 -3.58 -0.82 11.74
CA GLU A 53 -3.75 0.47 11.09
C GLU A 53 -3.77 0.33 9.57
N ILE A 54 -2.94 -0.55 9.02
CA ILE A 54 -2.96 -0.82 7.59
C ILE A 54 -4.32 -1.40 7.20
N ALA A 55 -4.83 -2.33 8.01
CA ALA A 55 -6.14 -2.94 7.76
C ALA A 55 -7.23 -1.86 7.73
N ARG A 56 -7.18 -0.93 8.68
CA ARG A 56 -8.14 0.15 8.75
C ARG A 56 -8.08 1.04 7.50
N ARG A 57 -6.88 1.41 7.08
CA ARG A 57 -6.69 2.27 5.91
C ARG A 57 -7.15 1.62 4.62
N MET A 58 -7.01 0.31 4.53
CA MET A 58 -7.41 -0.44 3.36
C MET A 58 -8.85 -0.93 3.43
N ASP A 59 -9.50 -0.73 4.57
CA ASP A 59 -10.87 -1.17 4.82
C ASP A 59 -11.01 -2.68 4.60
N VAL A 60 -10.12 -3.43 5.20
CA VAL A 60 -10.16 -4.90 5.17
C VAL A 60 -9.99 -5.44 6.58
N GLY A 61 -10.33 -6.70 6.78
CA GLY A 61 -10.21 -7.34 8.08
C GLY A 61 -8.76 -7.64 8.46
N ASN A 62 -8.54 -7.81 9.75
CA ASN A 62 -7.20 -8.11 10.27
C ASN A 62 -6.66 -9.43 9.74
N VAL A 63 -7.54 -10.43 9.54
CA VAL A 63 -7.12 -11.72 9.00
C VAL A 63 -6.60 -11.56 7.57
N THR A 64 -7.32 -10.77 6.77
CA THR A 64 -6.91 -10.50 5.39
C THR A 64 -5.56 -9.81 5.34
N ILE A 65 -5.39 -8.78 6.16
CA ILE A 65 -4.11 -8.06 6.23
C ILE A 65 -2.99 -8.99 6.69
N GLY A 66 -3.26 -9.83 7.68
CA GLY A 66 -2.27 -10.79 8.15
C GLY A 66 -1.75 -11.67 7.03
N GLY A 67 -2.65 -12.17 6.20
CA GLY A 67 -2.26 -13.00 5.06
C GLY A 67 -1.45 -12.23 4.02
N LEU A 68 -1.83 -10.97 3.76
CA LEU A 68 -1.07 -10.14 2.83
C LEU A 68 0.34 -9.87 3.33
N VAL A 69 0.46 -9.55 4.61
CA VAL A 69 1.76 -9.28 5.23
C VAL A 69 2.61 -10.54 5.26
N ASP A 70 2.00 -11.71 5.55
CA ASP A 70 2.71 -12.98 5.51
C ASP A 70 3.38 -13.22 4.16
N ARG A 71 2.64 -12.95 3.08
CA ARG A 71 3.16 -13.14 1.73
C ARG A 71 4.27 -12.16 1.40
N LEU A 72 4.13 -10.91 1.83
CA LEU A 72 5.17 -9.91 1.61
C LEU A 72 6.41 -10.23 2.43
N GLU A 73 6.23 -10.72 3.63
CA GLU A 73 7.34 -11.12 4.49
C GLU A 73 8.09 -12.31 3.89
N ALA A 74 7.35 -13.27 3.36
CA ALA A 74 7.95 -14.43 2.71
C ALA A 74 8.77 -14.03 1.49
N ARG A 75 8.44 -12.92 0.85
CA ARG A 75 9.18 -12.40 -0.29
C ARG A 75 10.33 -11.47 0.11
N GLY A 76 10.52 -11.25 1.40
CA GLY A 76 11.59 -10.40 1.88
C GLY A 76 11.37 -8.91 1.67
N LEU A 77 10.12 -8.50 1.47
CA LEU A 77 9.80 -7.11 1.20
C LEU A 77 9.45 -6.32 2.45
N VAL A 78 8.96 -7.00 3.48
CA VAL A 78 8.65 -6.38 4.77
C VAL A 78 9.06 -7.34 5.88
N GLU A 79 9.11 -6.81 7.10
CA GLU A 79 9.23 -7.65 8.28
C GLU A 79 8.32 -7.10 9.37
N ARG A 80 7.88 -7.98 10.26
CA ARG A 80 7.10 -7.58 11.43
C ARG A 80 8.05 -7.32 12.58
N GLN A 81 7.78 -6.24 13.31
CA GLN A 81 8.52 -5.91 14.52
C GLN A 81 7.51 -5.66 15.63
N ASP A 82 7.92 -5.94 16.86
CA ASP A 82 7.08 -5.66 18.02
C ASP A 82 6.93 -4.15 18.17
N ASP A 83 5.73 -3.73 18.56
CA ASP A 83 5.49 -2.33 18.89
C ASP A 83 6.18 -2.03 20.23
N GLU A 84 6.83 -0.87 20.31
CA GLU A 84 7.59 -0.51 21.51
C GLU A 84 6.69 -0.36 22.74
N ASN A 85 5.44 0.06 22.51
CA ASN A 85 4.53 0.40 23.60
C ASN A 85 3.49 -0.67 23.88
N ASP A 86 3.30 -1.64 22.97
CA ASP A 86 2.28 -2.68 23.12
C ASP A 86 2.79 -3.98 22.51
N ARG A 87 3.14 -4.91 23.37
CA ARG A 87 3.70 -6.20 22.95
C ARG A 87 2.73 -7.01 22.09
N ARG A 88 1.43 -6.73 22.20
CA ARG A 88 0.43 -7.47 21.43
C ARG A 88 0.27 -6.91 20.02
N ALA A 89 0.84 -5.77 19.76
CA ALA A 89 0.75 -5.13 18.45
C ALA A 89 2.02 -5.39 17.65
N LYS A 90 1.88 -5.54 16.36
CA LYS A 90 3.00 -5.70 15.44
C LYS A 90 3.02 -4.53 14.48
N ARG A 91 4.22 -4.04 14.22
CA ARG A 91 4.44 -3.05 13.19
C ARG A 91 5.00 -3.73 11.96
N VAL A 92 4.61 -3.25 10.80
CA VAL A 92 5.08 -3.77 9.52
C VAL A 92 6.07 -2.77 8.96
N CYS A 93 7.27 -3.24 8.68
CA CYS A 93 8.38 -2.38 8.29
C CYS A 93 8.89 -2.77 6.91
N LEU A 94 9.15 -1.78 6.06
CA LEU A 94 9.79 -2.03 4.77
C LEU A 94 11.22 -2.50 4.98
N LEU A 95 11.65 -3.43 4.15
CA LEU A 95 13.04 -3.91 4.12
C LEU A 95 13.83 -3.24 3.01
#